data_eaf3378e693270aa983af5b072ff3ab8
#
_entry.id   eaf3378e693270aa983af5b072ff3ab8
#
_cell.length_a   1.000
_cell.length_b   1.000
_cell.length_c   1.000
_cell.angle_alpha   90.00
_cell.angle_beta   90.00
_cell.angle_gamma   90.00
#
_symmetry.space_group_name_H-M   'P 1'
#
loop_
_entity.id
_entity.type
_entity.pdbx_description
1 polymer ?
#
loop_
_entity_poly.entity_id
_entity_poly.type
_entity_poly.pdbx_seq_one_letter_code
_entity_poly.pdbx_strand_id
1 'polypeptide(L)'
;MIPIMICDDDTLWTKNLARQIECFQIKSDWEVHLTHVSYNPETFLQYLRQERPQMGIYLLDLDFQSEISGMELGREIRQLDSAAQLIFITTHDELVFPTLSMGFGVCNFIIKNQKNWEEQLAKTFQNIEAFYQTWKQPQTPSLTLKYGSIRETFPKHDIYFIDSIKNTHRVHIHLKNSYRDTPLSLAELNKQLGEDFVLCRRDCLVNLTHIQHMDKLTHQLILDNQETIDCSVRGWKAVKLRQPFL
;
A
#
# COMPACT_ATOMS: atom_id res chain seq x y z
N MET A 1 10.50 1.98 11.64
CA MET A 1 11.83 1.39 11.33
C MET A 1 11.60 0.04 10.66
N ILE A 2 12.19 -0.20 9.49
CA ILE A 2 11.97 -1.41 8.67
C ILE A 2 13.08 -2.41 8.99
N PRO A 3 12.74 -3.64 9.43
CA PRO A 3 13.75 -4.63 9.77
C PRO A 3 14.36 -5.24 8.51
N ILE A 4 15.69 -5.37 8.50
CA ILE A 4 16.46 -6.12 7.50
C ILE A 4 16.96 -7.39 8.17
N MET A 5 16.83 -8.52 7.52
CA MET A 5 17.26 -9.82 8.02
C MET A 5 18.00 -10.59 6.94
N ILE A 6 19.02 -11.32 7.35
CA ILE A 6 19.88 -12.13 6.47
C ILE A 6 19.80 -13.59 6.90
N CYS A 7 19.66 -14.49 5.94
CA CYS A 7 19.85 -15.92 6.15
C CYS A 7 20.71 -16.51 5.03
N ASP A 8 21.91 -16.96 5.37
CA ASP A 8 22.91 -17.47 4.42
C ASP A 8 23.99 -18.23 5.20
N ASP A 9 24.30 -19.47 4.84
CA ASP A 9 25.25 -20.32 5.54
C ASP A 9 26.74 -20.00 5.25
N ASP A 10 27.03 -19.20 4.21
CA ASP A 10 28.36 -18.63 3.98
C ASP A 10 28.63 -17.47 4.96
N THR A 11 29.34 -17.80 6.04
CA THR A 11 29.65 -16.82 7.11
C THR A 11 30.54 -15.65 6.65
N LEU A 12 31.39 -15.87 5.64
CA LEU A 12 32.27 -14.82 5.12
C LEU A 12 31.45 -13.84 4.24
N TRP A 13 30.64 -14.40 3.36
CA TRP A 13 29.74 -13.61 2.53
C TRP A 13 28.74 -12.81 3.36
N THR A 14 28.12 -13.46 4.35
CA THR A 14 27.14 -12.83 5.24
C THR A 14 27.72 -11.63 6.00
N LYS A 15 28.96 -11.74 6.50
CA LYS A 15 29.66 -10.61 7.15
C LYS A 15 29.90 -9.45 6.18
N ASN A 16 30.27 -9.74 4.93
CA ASN A 16 30.48 -8.71 3.92
C ASN A 16 29.15 -8.03 3.56
N LEU A 17 28.09 -8.81 3.38
CA LEU A 17 26.75 -8.31 3.10
C LEU A 17 26.23 -7.42 4.24
N ALA A 18 26.37 -7.85 5.50
CA ALA A 18 25.99 -7.08 6.68
C ALA A 18 26.70 -5.72 6.72
N ARG A 19 28.02 -5.72 6.44
CA ARG A 19 28.81 -4.48 6.38
C ARG A 19 28.33 -3.53 5.27
N GLN A 20 27.96 -4.05 4.10
CA GLN A 20 27.39 -3.20 3.02
C GLN A 20 26.04 -2.60 3.41
N ILE A 21 25.20 -3.36 4.11
CA ILE A 21 23.92 -2.86 4.63
C ILE A 21 24.16 -1.76 5.68
N GLU A 22 25.10 -1.92 6.59
CA GLU A 22 25.46 -0.89 7.58
C GLU A 22 25.99 0.39 6.89
N CYS A 23 26.82 0.23 5.85
CA CYS A 23 27.29 1.36 5.05
C CYS A 23 26.13 2.09 4.33
N PHE A 24 25.13 1.34 3.86
CA PHE A 24 23.92 1.90 3.27
C PHE A 24 23.10 2.67 4.30
N GLN A 25 22.89 2.11 5.50
CA GLN A 25 22.16 2.77 6.60
C GLN A 25 22.78 4.13 6.97
N ILE A 26 24.12 4.24 7.01
CA ILE A 26 24.81 5.48 7.34
C ILE A 26 24.64 6.55 6.25
N LYS A 27 24.53 6.15 4.98
CA LYS A 27 24.45 7.03 3.82
C LYS A 27 23.03 7.44 3.42
N SER A 28 22.05 6.77 3.95
CA SER A 28 20.63 6.91 3.59
C SER A 28 19.86 7.49 4.76
N ASP A 29 18.92 8.40 4.49
CA ASP A 29 17.94 8.88 5.49
C ASP A 29 16.81 7.87 5.73
N TRP A 30 16.90 6.71 5.12
CA TRP A 30 15.88 5.67 5.22
C TRP A 30 15.99 4.89 6.53
N GLU A 31 14.93 4.86 7.30
CA GLU A 31 14.86 4.19 8.61
C GLU A 31 14.77 2.65 8.48
N VAL A 32 15.84 2.04 8.00
CA VAL A 32 16.03 0.57 7.97
C VAL A 32 17.04 0.13 9.02
N HIS A 33 16.93 -1.09 9.50
CA HIS A 33 17.83 -1.62 10.51
C HIS A 33 18.10 -3.11 10.31
N LEU A 34 19.38 -3.51 10.30
CA LEU A 34 19.76 -4.92 10.32
C LEU A 34 19.44 -5.48 11.71
N THR A 35 18.38 -6.31 11.80
CA THR A 35 17.85 -6.81 13.06
C THR A 35 18.28 -8.22 13.38
N HIS A 36 18.53 -9.04 12.35
CA HIS A 36 18.90 -10.44 12.55
C HIS A 36 19.77 -10.98 11.42
N VAL A 37 20.71 -11.82 11.80
CA VAL A 37 21.57 -12.60 10.89
C VAL A 37 21.55 -14.04 11.35
N SER A 38 21.23 -14.96 10.46
CA SER A 38 21.24 -16.40 10.72
C SER A 38 22.03 -17.13 9.63
N TYR A 39 22.66 -18.22 10.03
CA TYR A 39 23.42 -19.11 9.15
C TYR A 39 22.68 -20.43 8.89
N ASN A 40 21.45 -20.52 9.37
CA ASN A 40 20.65 -21.73 9.29
C ASN A 40 19.18 -21.37 9.14
N PRO A 41 18.44 -21.91 8.14
CA PRO A 41 17.05 -21.54 7.85
C PRO A 41 16.07 -21.97 8.94
N GLU A 42 16.31 -23.07 9.67
CA GLU A 42 15.43 -23.54 10.74
C GLU A 42 15.43 -22.55 11.92
N THR A 43 16.63 -22.11 12.36
CA THR A 43 16.77 -21.12 13.43
C THR A 43 16.24 -19.77 13.00
N PHE A 44 16.38 -19.41 11.73
CA PHE A 44 15.80 -18.20 11.16
C PHE A 44 14.27 -18.21 11.22
N LEU A 45 13.64 -19.31 10.83
CA LEU A 45 12.18 -19.47 10.93
C LEU A 45 11.68 -19.44 12.38
N GLN A 46 12.43 -20.02 13.33
CA GLN A 46 12.09 -19.95 14.74
C GLN A 46 12.07 -18.47 15.22
N TYR A 47 13.11 -17.71 14.87
CA TYR A 47 13.17 -16.28 15.16
C TYR A 47 11.97 -15.53 14.56
N LEU A 48 11.63 -15.75 13.29
CA LEU A 48 10.53 -15.07 12.61
C LEU A 48 9.16 -15.40 13.23
N ARG A 49 8.95 -16.64 13.65
CA ARG A 49 7.71 -17.06 14.34
C ARG A 49 7.57 -16.42 15.73
N GLN A 50 8.68 -16.16 16.40
CA GLN A 50 8.72 -15.52 17.70
C GLN A 50 8.54 -14.01 17.60
N GLU A 51 9.33 -13.32 16.79
CA GLU A 51 9.37 -11.86 16.69
C GLU A 51 8.26 -11.29 15.78
N ARG A 52 7.77 -12.08 14.82
CA ARG A 52 6.72 -11.70 13.86
C ARG A 52 6.94 -10.34 13.19
N PRO A 53 8.11 -10.11 12.59
CA PRO A 53 8.38 -8.87 11.90
C PRO A 53 7.37 -8.63 10.79
N GLN A 54 7.07 -7.35 10.52
CA GLN A 54 6.13 -6.97 9.48
C GLN A 54 6.82 -6.04 8.49
N MET A 55 6.52 -6.23 7.21
CA MET A 55 7.10 -5.45 6.14
C MET A 55 8.63 -5.51 6.13
N GLY A 56 9.20 -6.68 6.45
CA GLY A 56 10.64 -6.88 6.53
C GLY A 56 11.30 -6.99 5.15
N ILE A 57 12.61 -6.72 5.12
CA ILE A 57 13.48 -6.98 3.97
C ILE A 57 14.31 -8.20 4.32
N TYR A 58 14.21 -9.23 3.50
CA TYR A 58 14.85 -10.53 3.73
C TYR A 58 15.84 -10.80 2.60
N LEU A 59 17.11 -10.96 2.98
CA LEU A 59 18.19 -11.37 2.07
C LEU A 59 18.50 -12.84 2.34
N LEU A 60 18.21 -13.69 1.38
CA LEU A 60 18.20 -15.14 1.54
C LEU A 60 19.11 -15.82 0.53
N ASP A 61 19.94 -16.76 0.97
CA ASP A 61 20.54 -17.71 0.03
C ASP A 61 19.47 -18.66 -0.53
N LEU A 62 19.69 -19.19 -1.71
CA LEU A 62 18.85 -20.24 -2.29
C LEU A 62 19.34 -21.65 -1.93
N ASP A 63 20.63 -21.81 -1.76
CA ASP A 63 21.28 -23.12 -1.58
C ASP A 63 21.86 -23.24 -0.18
N PHE A 64 21.09 -23.82 0.72
CA PHE A 64 21.52 -24.13 2.07
C PHE A 64 21.92 -25.61 2.17
N GLN A 65 22.97 -25.91 2.96
CA GLN A 65 23.27 -27.25 3.36
C GLN A 65 22.32 -27.74 4.49
N SER A 66 21.01 -27.68 4.23
CA SER A 66 19.94 -28.02 5.18
C SER A 66 18.75 -28.67 4.48
N GLU A 67 17.78 -29.18 5.27
CA GLU A 67 16.54 -29.75 4.73
C GLU A 67 15.62 -28.67 4.10
N ILE A 68 15.73 -27.42 4.53
CA ILE A 68 14.93 -26.30 4.05
C ILE A 68 15.75 -25.56 2.99
N SER A 69 15.26 -25.53 1.76
CA SER A 69 15.81 -24.71 0.67
C SER A 69 15.47 -23.24 0.85
N GLY A 70 16.25 -22.34 0.22
CA GLY A 70 15.94 -20.90 0.23
C GLY A 70 14.58 -20.58 -0.35
N MET A 71 14.09 -21.35 -1.32
CA MET A 71 12.75 -21.19 -1.90
C MET A 71 11.65 -21.55 -0.90
N GLU A 72 11.82 -22.62 -0.14
CA GLU A 72 10.87 -23.00 0.92
C GLU A 72 10.89 -21.97 2.05
N LEU A 73 12.08 -21.51 2.44
CA LEU A 73 12.24 -20.41 3.39
C LEU A 73 11.49 -19.16 2.94
N GLY A 74 11.65 -18.73 1.69
CA GLY A 74 10.95 -17.57 1.12
C GLY A 74 9.42 -17.73 1.13
N ARG A 75 8.93 -18.96 0.89
CA ARG A 75 7.49 -19.27 0.95
C ARG A 75 6.94 -19.17 2.38
N GLU A 76 7.66 -19.72 3.36
CA GLU A 76 7.31 -19.62 4.78
C GLU A 76 7.32 -18.16 5.26
N ILE A 77 8.35 -17.40 4.87
CA ILE A 77 8.41 -15.96 5.18
C ILE A 77 7.18 -15.24 4.61
N ARG A 78 6.79 -15.50 3.37
CA ARG A 78 5.62 -14.87 2.75
C ARG A 78 4.31 -15.17 3.48
N GLN A 79 4.19 -16.33 4.13
CA GLN A 79 3.04 -16.66 4.97
C GLN A 79 3.04 -15.89 6.28
N LEU A 80 4.22 -15.64 6.87
CA LEU A 80 4.39 -14.93 8.13
C LEU A 80 4.31 -13.41 7.94
N ASP A 81 4.86 -12.91 6.84
CA ASP A 81 4.90 -11.50 6.45
C ASP A 81 4.48 -11.34 4.98
N SER A 82 3.21 -11.07 4.76
CA SER A 82 2.64 -10.95 3.41
C SER A 82 3.19 -9.77 2.61
N ALA A 83 3.74 -8.75 3.28
CA ALA A 83 4.33 -7.57 2.69
C ALA A 83 5.87 -7.63 2.59
N ALA A 84 6.50 -8.77 2.95
CA ALA A 84 7.94 -8.97 2.91
C ALA A 84 8.56 -8.60 1.56
N GLN A 85 9.73 -7.98 1.57
CA GLN A 85 10.57 -7.79 0.39
C GLN A 85 11.64 -8.88 0.38
N LEU A 86 11.46 -9.87 -0.51
CA LEU A 86 12.36 -11.02 -0.62
C LEU A 86 13.43 -10.75 -1.67
N ILE A 87 14.70 -10.81 -1.28
CA ILE A 87 15.87 -10.67 -2.15
C ILE A 87 16.64 -11.98 -2.04
N PHE A 88 16.75 -12.71 -3.13
CA PHE A 88 17.60 -13.88 -3.15
C PHE A 88 19.03 -13.53 -3.57
N ILE A 89 20.00 -14.07 -2.83
CA ILE A 89 21.42 -13.86 -3.07
C ILE A 89 22.06 -15.23 -3.18
N THR A 90 22.54 -15.62 -4.36
CA THR A 90 23.02 -16.98 -4.62
C THR A 90 24.21 -16.98 -5.57
N THR A 91 24.97 -18.09 -5.55
CA THR A 91 25.98 -18.39 -6.58
C THR A 91 25.38 -19.07 -7.81
N HIS A 92 24.12 -19.49 -7.75
CA HIS A 92 23.41 -20.33 -8.73
C HIS A 92 22.45 -19.51 -9.59
N ASP A 93 22.91 -19.03 -10.75
CA ASP A 93 22.08 -18.26 -11.67
C ASP A 93 20.99 -19.09 -12.37
N GLU A 94 21.21 -20.41 -12.50
CA GLU A 94 20.24 -21.38 -13.04
C GLU A 94 18.96 -21.49 -12.19
N LEU A 95 18.99 -21.14 -10.90
CA LEU A 95 17.84 -21.19 -10.00
C LEU A 95 16.92 -19.97 -10.09
N VAL A 96 17.35 -18.91 -10.77
CA VAL A 96 16.58 -17.64 -10.88
C VAL A 96 15.25 -17.86 -11.57
N PHE A 97 15.22 -18.51 -12.73
CA PHE A 97 14.00 -18.75 -13.51
C PHE A 97 12.98 -19.64 -12.79
N PRO A 98 13.36 -20.79 -12.23
CA PRO A 98 12.42 -21.60 -11.45
C PRO A 98 11.76 -20.82 -10.29
N THR A 99 12.54 -20.01 -9.59
CA THR A 99 12.06 -19.25 -8.42
C THR A 99 11.09 -18.14 -8.83
N LEU A 100 11.35 -17.44 -9.93
CA LEU A 100 10.42 -16.40 -10.47
C LEU A 100 9.08 -16.99 -10.88
N SER A 101 9.06 -18.20 -11.43
CA SER A 101 7.83 -18.86 -11.90
C SER A 101 6.89 -19.29 -10.76
N MET A 102 7.37 -19.37 -9.53
CA MET A 102 6.57 -19.79 -8.37
C MET A 102 5.59 -18.72 -7.84
N GLY A 103 5.68 -17.47 -8.30
CA GLY A 103 4.64 -16.45 -8.07
C GLY A 103 4.47 -15.92 -6.65
N PHE A 104 5.41 -16.16 -5.71
CA PHE A 104 5.31 -15.65 -4.34
C PHE A 104 5.95 -14.26 -4.12
N GLY A 105 6.17 -13.54 -5.20
CA GLY A 105 6.52 -12.11 -5.14
C GLY A 105 7.94 -11.83 -4.67
N VAL A 106 8.94 -12.32 -5.44
CA VAL A 106 10.36 -11.99 -5.20
C VAL A 106 10.64 -10.58 -5.69
N CYS A 107 11.32 -9.79 -4.89
CA CYS A 107 11.69 -8.42 -5.23
C CYS A 107 12.88 -8.38 -6.21
N ASN A 108 13.93 -9.14 -5.95
CA ASN A 108 15.11 -9.21 -6.80
C ASN A 108 15.96 -10.47 -6.54
N PHE A 109 16.89 -10.71 -7.48
CA PHE A 109 17.96 -11.71 -7.39
C PHE A 109 19.32 -11.03 -7.55
N ILE A 110 20.28 -11.43 -6.73
CA ILE A 110 21.67 -10.96 -6.78
C ILE A 110 22.60 -12.18 -6.85
N ILE A 111 23.46 -12.22 -7.84
CA ILE A 111 24.41 -13.30 -8.01
C ILE A 111 25.72 -12.96 -7.30
N LYS A 112 26.11 -13.76 -6.29
CA LYS A 112 27.28 -13.53 -5.41
C LYS A 112 28.59 -13.31 -6.18
N ASN A 113 28.78 -14.04 -7.27
CA ASN A 113 30.04 -14.06 -8.04
C ASN A 113 30.14 -12.93 -9.09
N GLN A 114 29.12 -12.07 -9.23
CA GLN A 114 29.17 -10.93 -10.16
C GLN A 114 29.91 -9.76 -9.52
N LYS A 115 30.81 -9.12 -10.30
CA LYS A 115 31.61 -7.98 -9.83
C LYS A 115 30.80 -6.76 -9.41
N ASN A 116 29.56 -6.65 -9.88
CA ASN A 116 28.65 -5.51 -9.64
C ASN A 116 27.54 -5.83 -8.63
N TRP A 117 27.69 -6.87 -7.81
CA TRP A 117 26.66 -7.28 -6.83
C TRP A 117 26.33 -6.16 -5.82
N GLU A 118 27.32 -5.37 -5.41
CA GLU A 118 27.14 -4.24 -4.49
C GLU A 118 26.27 -3.14 -5.12
N GLU A 119 26.50 -2.86 -6.41
CA GLU A 119 25.69 -1.89 -7.17
C GLU A 119 24.25 -2.40 -7.35
N GLN A 120 24.08 -3.69 -7.63
CA GLN A 120 22.77 -4.33 -7.72
C GLN A 120 22.03 -4.27 -6.38
N LEU A 121 22.70 -4.52 -5.27
CA LEU A 121 22.15 -4.42 -3.92
C LEU A 121 21.68 -2.98 -3.64
N ALA A 122 22.53 -1.99 -3.90
CA ALA A 122 22.20 -0.58 -3.70
C ALA A 122 20.99 -0.15 -4.52
N LYS A 123 20.92 -0.54 -5.79
CA LYS A 123 19.77 -0.28 -6.67
C LYS A 123 18.50 -0.98 -6.18
N THR A 124 18.62 -2.19 -5.66
CA THR A 124 17.50 -2.93 -5.09
C THR A 124 16.94 -2.22 -3.87
N PHE A 125 17.82 -1.75 -2.96
CA PHE A 125 17.39 -0.98 -1.80
C PHE A 125 16.72 0.34 -2.20
N GLN A 126 17.22 1.06 -3.20
CA GLN A 126 16.58 2.28 -3.71
C GLN A 126 15.14 1.99 -4.23
N ASN A 127 14.95 0.90 -4.97
CA ASN A 127 13.63 0.49 -5.45
C ASN A 127 12.69 0.13 -4.29
N ILE A 128 13.20 -0.58 -3.30
CA ILE A 128 12.43 -0.95 -2.10
C ILE A 128 12.09 0.30 -1.28
N GLU A 129 13.02 1.24 -1.12
CA GLU A 129 12.78 2.52 -0.46
C GLU A 129 11.64 3.29 -1.15
N ALA A 130 11.68 3.42 -2.48
CA ALA A 130 10.61 4.06 -3.25
C ALA A 130 9.25 3.36 -3.04
N PHE A 131 9.24 2.03 -2.99
CA PHE A 131 8.04 1.25 -2.65
C PHE A 131 7.51 1.60 -1.25
N TYR A 132 8.35 1.62 -0.22
CA TYR A 132 7.94 1.97 1.13
C TYR A 132 7.53 3.43 1.28
N GLN A 133 8.14 4.35 0.56
CA GLN A 133 7.69 5.76 0.54
C GLN A 133 6.28 5.88 -0.03
N THR A 134 5.96 5.10 -1.07
CA THR A 134 4.60 5.02 -1.61
C THR A 134 3.61 4.41 -0.60
N TRP A 135 4.06 3.44 0.19
CA TRP A 135 3.26 2.82 1.26
C TRP A 135 3.10 3.71 2.49
N LYS A 136 4.12 4.50 2.85
CA LYS A 136 4.06 5.48 3.96
C LYS A 136 3.21 6.69 3.62
N GLN A 137 3.02 7.02 2.34
CA GLN A 137 1.99 7.98 1.97
C GLN A 137 0.65 7.43 2.46
N PRO A 138 -0.11 8.21 3.24
CA PRO A 138 -1.44 7.77 3.67
C PRO A 138 -2.15 7.30 2.41
N GLN A 139 -2.55 6.02 2.40
CA GLN A 139 -3.33 5.45 1.29
C GLN A 139 -4.47 6.41 1.08
N THR A 140 -4.45 7.17 -0.01
CA THR A 140 -5.49 8.17 -0.27
C THR A 140 -6.81 7.42 -0.15
N PRO A 141 -7.68 7.74 0.82
CA PRO A 141 -8.91 7.01 1.04
C PRO A 141 -9.62 6.84 -0.29
N SER A 142 -9.92 5.62 -0.68
CA SER A 142 -10.49 5.34 -2.00
C SER A 142 -11.84 4.65 -1.90
N LEU A 143 -12.71 4.91 -2.87
CA LEU A 143 -13.96 4.22 -3.10
C LEU A 143 -13.74 3.17 -4.19
N THR A 144 -13.98 1.88 -3.89
CA THR A 144 -13.93 0.82 -4.89
C THR A 144 -15.35 0.36 -5.22
N LEU A 145 -15.75 0.59 -6.46
CA LEU A 145 -17.01 0.09 -7.01
C LEU A 145 -16.81 -1.31 -7.59
N LYS A 146 -17.75 -2.21 -7.26
CA LYS A 146 -17.80 -3.56 -7.84
C LYS A 146 -19.21 -3.81 -8.38
N TYR A 147 -19.34 -3.98 -9.68
CA TYR A 147 -20.60 -4.31 -10.32
C TYR A 147 -20.39 -5.21 -11.54
N GLY A 148 -20.99 -6.40 -11.53
CA GLY A 148 -20.68 -7.45 -12.49
C GLY A 148 -19.20 -7.86 -12.45
N SER A 149 -18.56 -7.91 -13.60
CA SER A 149 -17.12 -8.17 -13.75
C SER A 149 -16.24 -6.92 -13.62
N ILE A 150 -16.86 -5.73 -13.45
CA ILE A 150 -16.15 -4.45 -13.42
C ILE A 150 -15.73 -4.12 -11.99
N ARG A 151 -14.48 -3.67 -11.85
CA ARG A 151 -13.94 -3.11 -10.62
C ARG A 151 -13.26 -1.78 -10.94
N GLU A 152 -13.78 -0.69 -10.39
CA GLU A 152 -13.23 0.66 -10.55
C GLU A 152 -12.90 1.23 -9.18
N THR A 153 -11.76 1.93 -9.06
CA THR A 153 -11.31 2.56 -7.82
C THR A 153 -11.06 4.03 -8.05
N PHE A 154 -11.63 4.88 -7.19
CA PHE A 154 -11.51 6.34 -7.23
C PHE A 154 -10.95 6.84 -5.91
N PRO A 155 -9.93 7.72 -5.91
CA PRO A 155 -9.54 8.45 -4.71
C PRO A 155 -10.74 9.24 -4.17
N LYS A 156 -11.04 9.15 -2.87
CA LYS A 156 -12.19 9.86 -2.28
C LYS A 156 -12.07 11.37 -2.42
N HIS A 157 -10.85 11.91 -2.45
CA HIS A 157 -10.62 13.34 -2.65
C HIS A 157 -10.92 13.82 -4.07
N ASP A 158 -11.05 12.93 -5.06
CA ASP A 158 -11.49 13.30 -6.42
C ASP A 158 -13.02 13.36 -6.55
N ILE A 159 -13.75 12.87 -5.53
CA ILE A 159 -15.22 12.83 -5.53
C ILE A 159 -15.75 14.09 -4.86
N TYR A 160 -16.45 14.93 -5.59
CA TYR A 160 -17.07 16.16 -5.12
C TYR A 160 -18.40 15.91 -4.44
N PHE A 161 -19.27 15.21 -5.13
CA PHE A 161 -20.58 14.80 -4.61
C PHE A 161 -21.13 13.63 -5.42
N ILE A 162 -22.19 13.01 -4.89
CA ILE A 162 -22.89 11.91 -5.53
C ILE A 162 -24.36 12.17 -5.44
N ASP A 163 -25.07 12.11 -6.56
CA ASP A 163 -26.51 12.31 -6.58
C ASP A 163 -27.26 11.19 -7.30
N SER A 164 -28.52 11.02 -6.94
CA SER A 164 -29.40 10.01 -7.54
C SER A 164 -29.89 10.42 -8.92
N ILE A 165 -29.83 9.52 -9.88
CA ILE A 165 -30.43 9.72 -11.20
C ILE A 165 -31.93 9.53 -11.08
N LYS A 166 -32.70 10.57 -11.42
CA LYS A 166 -34.18 10.55 -11.34
C LYS A 166 -34.78 9.37 -12.10
N ASN A 167 -35.76 8.72 -11.50
CA ASN A 167 -36.49 7.57 -12.05
C ASN A 167 -35.63 6.34 -12.34
N THR A 168 -34.49 6.21 -11.68
CA THR A 168 -33.60 5.03 -11.77
C THR A 168 -33.12 4.62 -10.38
N HIS A 169 -32.54 3.43 -10.27
CA HIS A 169 -31.81 3.00 -9.07
C HIS A 169 -30.30 3.25 -9.19
N ARG A 170 -29.91 4.22 -10.03
CA ARG A 170 -28.50 4.55 -10.31
C ARG A 170 -28.16 5.90 -9.70
N VAL A 171 -26.85 6.13 -9.52
CA VAL A 171 -26.30 7.41 -9.06
C VAL A 171 -25.20 7.89 -9.99
N HIS A 172 -25.06 9.21 -10.06
CA HIS A 172 -23.91 9.90 -10.63
C HIS A 172 -22.88 10.16 -9.53
N ILE A 173 -21.64 9.80 -9.78
CA ILE A 173 -20.47 10.17 -8.98
C ILE A 173 -19.77 11.30 -9.73
N HIS A 174 -19.79 12.50 -9.18
CA HIS A 174 -19.14 13.69 -9.75
C HIS A 174 -17.69 13.73 -9.29
N LEU A 175 -16.78 13.59 -10.25
CA LEU A 175 -15.33 13.61 -10.06
C LEU A 175 -14.75 14.94 -10.55
N LYS A 176 -13.52 15.23 -10.19
CA LYS A 176 -12.81 16.46 -10.54
C LYS A 176 -12.90 16.86 -12.03
N ASN A 177 -12.82 15.89 -12.95
CA ASN A 177 -12.79 16.14 -14.40
C ASN A 177 -13.76 15.24 -15.18
N SER A 178 -14.63 14.51 -14.51
CA SER A 178 -15.52 13.53 -15.15
C SER A 178 -16.65 13.12 -14.22
N TYR A 179 -17.57 12.32 -14.70
CA TYR A 179 -18.56 11.66 -13.86
C TYR A 179 -18.62 10.15 -14.18
N ARG A 180 -19.20 9.39 -13.27
CA ARG A 180 -19.44 7.96 -13.44
C ARG A 180 -20.82 7.58 -12.92
N ASP A 181 -21.51 6.78 -13.72
CA ASP A 181 -22.80 6.20 -13.34
C ASP A 181 -22.59 4.80 -12.77
N THR A 182 -23.17 4.53 -11.63
CA THR A 182 -23.12 3.21 -11.03
C THR A 182 -24.52 2.71 -10.65
N PRO A 183 -24.80 1.40 -10.73
CA PRO A 183 -26.05 0.82 -10.27
C PRO A 183 -26.16 0.69 -8.74
N LEU A 184 -25.15 1.15 -8.00
CA LEU A 184 -25.18 1.16 -6.54
C LEU A 184 -26.09 2.29 -6.03
N SER A 185 -26.73 2.08 -4.87
CA SER A 185 -27.55 3.10 -4.22
C SER A 185 -26.70 4.07 -3.40
N LEU A 186 -27.23 5.28 -3.15
CA LEU A 186 -26.61 6.26 -2.24
C LEU A 186 -26.36 5.68 -0.84
N ALA A 187 -27.25 4.82 -0.35
CA ALA A 187 -27.10 4.19 0.97
C ALA A 187 -25.93 3.24 1.05
N GLU A 188 -25.67 2.47 -0.02
CA GLU A 188 -24.51 1.57 -0.13
C GLU A 188 -23.20 2.37 -0.21
N LEU A 189 -23.19 3.43 -1.01
CA LEU A 189 -22.01 4.30 -1.14
C LEU A 189 -21.72 5.06 0.15
N ASN A 190 -22.72 5.58 0.83
CA ASN A 190 -22.56 6.29 2.10
C ASN A 190 -21.86 5.42 3.17
N LYS A 191 -22.14 4.11 3.20
CA LYS A 191 -21.45 3.19 4.12
C LYS A 191 -19.96 3.02 3.82
N GLN A 192 -19.57 3.14 2.54
CA GLN A 192 -18.18 2.95 2.08
C GLN A 192 -17.35 4.25 2.14
N LEU A 193 -18.02 5.40 2.01
CA LEU A 193 -17.37 6.70 1.90
C LEU A 193 -16.83 7.23 3.24
N GLY A 194 -17.50 6.89 4.35
CA GLY A 194 -17.07 7.31 5.69
C GLY A 194 -17.48 8.74 6.05
N GLU A 195 -16.77 9.33 7.01
CA GLU A 195 -17.20 10.57 7.68
C GLU A 195 -17.02 11.83 6.85
N ASP A 196 -16.20 11.82 5.82
CA ASP A 196 -15.96 12.95 4.93
C ASP A 196 -17.18 13.25 4.03
N PHE A 197 -18.16 12.35 3.95
CA PHE A 197 -19.34 12.50 3.14
C PHE A 197 -20.60 12.64 3.99
N VAL A 198 -21.47 13.60 3.61
CA VAL A 198 -22.71 13.89 4.31
C VAL A 198 -23.89 13.96 3.34
N LEU A 199 -25.03 13.40 3.74
CA LEU A 199 -26.30 13.58 3.04
C LEU A 199 -26.76 15.04 3.20
N CYS A 200 -26.51 15.87 2.20
CA CYS A 200 -27.00 17.26 2.15
C CYS A 200 -28.48 17.33 1.71
N ARG A 201 -28.93 16.35 0.96
CA ARG A 201 -30.31 16.08 0.54
C ARG A 201 -30.56 14.56 0.57
N ARG A 202 -31.85 14.15 0.54
CA ARG A 202 -32.23 12.72 0.46
C ARG A 202 -31.61 11.98 -0.74
N ASP A 203 -31.28 12.70 -1.79
CA ASP A 203 -30.79 12.24 -3.08
C ASP A 203 -29.36 12.71 -3.40
N CYS A 204 -28.64 13.32 -2.43
CA CYS A 204 -27.29 13.84 -2.66
C CYS A 204 -26.39 13.68 -1.42
N LEU A 205 -25.21 13.08 -1.63
CA LEU A 205 -24.08 13.03 -0.72
C LEU A 205 -23.04 14.05 -1.18
N VAL A 206 -22.57 14.93 -0.30
CA VAL A 206 -21.51 15.88 -0.59
C VAL A 206 -20.25 15.53 0.18
N ASN A 207 -19.10 15.72 -0.45
CA ASN A 207 -17.80 15.61 0.19
C ASN A 207 -17.49 16.92 0.95
N LEU A 208 -17.35 16.82 2.25
CA LEU A 208 -17.09 17.96 3.13
C LEU A 208 -15.76 18.67 2.82
N THR A 209 -14.76 17.92 2.33
CA THR A 209 -13.42 18.46 2.06
C THR A 209 -13.39 19.43 0.88
N HIS A 210 -14.41 19.40 0.02
CA HIS A 210 -14.54 20.29 -1.15
C HIS A 210 -15.46 21.49 -0.91
N ILE A 211 -16.07 21.61 0.28
CA ILE A 211 -16.90 22.77 0.57
C ILE A 211 -16.03 24.01 0.81
N GLN A 212 -16.12 24.98 -0.08
CA GLN A 212 -15.42 26.25 0.03
C GLN A 212 -16.22 27.29 0.81
N HIS A 213 -17.53 27.32 0.63
CA HIS A 213 -18.42 28.30 1.26
C HIS A 213 -19.81 27.74 1.54
N MET A 214 -20.47 28.24 2.59
CA MET A 214 -21.84 27.88 2.99
C MET A 214 -22.73 29.13 3.02
N ASP A 215 -23.67 29.24 2.09
CA ASP A 215 -24.65 30.34 2.10
C ASP A 215 -25.86 29.97 2.98
N LYS A 216 -25.96 30.64 4.12
CA LYS A 216 -27.04 30.42 5.11
C LYS A 216 -28.39 30.89 4.63
N LEU A 217 -28.44 31.91 3.76
CA LEU A 217 -29.71 32.49 3.30
C LEU A 217 -30.39 31.57 2.29
N THR A 218 -29.62 31.00 1.40
CA THR A 218 -30.10 30.11 0.32
C THR A 218 -30.02 28.64 0.68
N HIS A 219 -29.35 28.27 1.77
CA HIS A 219 -28.99 26.92 2.12
C HIS A 219 -28.19 26.19 1.02
N GLN A 220 -27.26 26.89 0.40
CA GLN A 220 -26.41 26.37 -0.66
C GLN A 220 -24.99 26.17 -0.19
N LEU A 221 -24.39 25.09 -0.67
CA LEU A 221 -22.96 24.76 -0.52
C LEU A 221 -22.26 25.12 -1.82
N ILE A 222 -21.19 25.89 -1.75
CA ILE A 222 -20.34 26.23 -2.89
C ILE A 222 -19.07 25.41 -2.75
N LEU A 223 -18.79 24.60 -3.75
CA LEU A 223 -17.61 23.74 -3.80
C LEU A 223 -16.40 24.48 -4.41
N ASP A 224 -15.21 23.98 -4.18
CA ASP A 224 -13.96 24.58 -4.70
C ASP A 224 -13.86 24.53 -6.24
N ASN A 225 -14.63 23.67 -6.91
CA ASN A 225 -14.82 23.66 -8.36
C ASN A 225 -15.91 24.64 -8.85
N GLN A 226 -16.44 25.49 -7.98
CA GLN A 226 -17.50 26.49 -8.23
C GLN A 226 -18.90 25.88 -8.45
N GLU A 227 -19.07 24.60 -8.31
CA GLU A 227 -20.41 23.98 -8.34
C GLU A 227 -21.19 24.33 -7.06
N THR A 228 -22.51 24.50 -7.21
CA THR A 228 -23.42 24.87 -6.12
C THR A 228 -24.38 23.71 -5.86
N ILE A 229 -24.51 23.30 -4.60
CA ILE A 229 -25.40 22.23 -4.17
C ILE A 229 -26.42 22.76 -3.17
N ASP A 230 -27.69 22.56 -3.47
CA ASP A 230 -28.77 22.90 -2.54
C ASP A 230 -28.84 21.90 -1.40
N CYS A 231 -28.99 22.36 -0.18
CA CYS A 231 -29.17 21.54 1.01
C CYS A 231 -30.63 21.57 1.49
N SER A 232 -31.09 20.41 1.97
CA SER A 232 -32.29 20.39 2.82
C SER A 232 -31.98 20.99 4.20
N VAL A 233 -33.01 21.48 4.92
CA VAL A 233 -32.81 21.97 6.31
C VAL A 233 -32.13 20.99 7.21
N ARG A 234 -32.45 19.67 7.07
CA ARG A 234 -31.79 18.59 7.83
C ARG A 234 -30.33 18.40 7.38
N GLY A 235 -30.08 18.38 6.07
CA GLY A 235 -28.73 18.26 5.49
C GLY A 235 -27.84 19.43 5.89
N TRP A 236 -28.35 20.65 5.85
CA TRP A 236 -27.64 21.84 6.32
C TRP A 236 -27.15 21.71 7.77
N LYS A 237 -28.02 21.25 8.67
CA LYS A 237 -27.63 21.01 10.06
C LYS A 237 -26.56 19.92 10.19
N ALA A 238 -26.66 18.88 9.37
CA ALA A 238 -25.69 17.77 9.39
C ALA A 238 -24.31 18.22 8.87
N VAL A 239 -24.26 19.03 7.80
CA VAL A 239 -23.00 19.61 7.29
C VAL A 239 -22.39 20.53 8.33
N LYS A 240 -23.18 21.47 8.89
CA LYS A 240 -22.70 22.43 9.89
C LYS A 240 -22.15 21.75 11.17
N LEU A 241 -22.71 20.64 11.57
CA LEU A 241 -22.22 19.88 12.74
C LEU A 241 -20.81 19.33 12.51
N ARG A 242 -20.45 18.97 11.27
CA ARG A 242 -19.15 18.40 10.90
C ARG A 242 -18.15 19.44 10.38
N GLN A 243 -18.63 20.61 9.97
CA GLN A 243 -17.83 21.74 9.49
C GLN A 243 -18.18 23.02 10.28
N PRO A 244 -17.85 23.08 11.59
CA PRO A 244 -18.28 24.18 12.46
C PRO A 244 -17.62 25.53 12.15
N PHE A 245 -16.55 25.53 11.33
CA PHE A 245 -15.74 26.71 11.02
C PHE A 245 -15.97 27.28 9.60
N LEU A 246 -16.89 26.72 8.82
CA LEU A 246 -17.35 27.29 7.53
C LEU A 246 -18.57 28.18 7.66
#